data_2f1378012052174e6c242f40dceacbfb
#
_entry.id   2f1378012052174e6c242f40dceacbfb
#
_cell.length_a   1.000
_cell.length_b   1.000
_cell.length_c   1.000
_cell.angle_alpha   90.00
_cell.angle_beta   90.00
_cell.angle_gamma   90.00
#
_symmetry.space_group_name_H-M   'P 1'
#
loop_
_entity.id
_entity.type
_entity.pdbx_description
1 polymer ?
#
loop_
_entity_poly.entity_id
_entity_poly.type
_entity_poly.pdbx_seq_one_letter_code
_entity_poly.pdbx_strand_id
1 'polypeptide(L)'
;ATILFNKGLHRQSLKILDKAKALALHNFENNLAYEIIELEKVIESQYITRSLETRADDLIRESILLSKKSVLLSKLSNLSLQLYSYMLKKGYVKNEEELAFIQVSFERNIPKYDPDKLDFKERLFLNKAYLWYSFIIQDFIGSYRYSRKWVDLFHEHPEMKKVNPVFYLKGINYLLESLFILQHITKFREVINRFKKEIDKKQLTINDNTASLASLIY
;
A
#
# COMPACT_ATOMS: atom_id res chain seq x y z
N ALA A 1 14.02 16.85 -14.56
CA ALA A 1 14.26 17.99 -13.65
C ALA A 1 15.75 18.21 -13.43
N THR A 2 16.51 17.21 -12.96
CA THR A 2 17.95 17.30 -12.63
C THR A 2 18.80 17.80 -13.80
N ILE A 3 18.56 17.35 -15.05
CA ILE A 3 19.26 17.84 -16.24
C ILE A 3 19.03 19.35 -16.44
N LEU A 4 17.81 19.83 -16.24
CA LEU A 4 17.48 21.25 -16.36
C LEU A 4 18.13 22.07 -15.24
N PHE A 5 18.14 21.54 -14.02
CA PHE A 5 18.82 22.12 -12.89
C PHE A 5 20.31 22.31 -13.18
N ASN A 6 21.01 21.27 -13.64
CA ASN A 6 22.43 21.32 -13.98
C ASN A 6 22.74 22.28 -15.15
N LYS A 7 21.75 22.61 -15.98
CA LYS A 7 21.87 23.63 -17.05
C LYS A 7 21.49 25.04 -16.60
N GLY A 8 21.23 25.27 -15.32
CA GLY A 8 20.81 26.57 -14.80
C GLY A 8 19.36 26.95 -15.09
N LEU A 9 18.56 26.03 -15.64
CA LEU A 9 17.16 26.26 -16.00
C LEU A 9 16.24 25.98 -14.79
N HIS A 10 16.46 26.66 -13.66
CA HIS A 10 15.85 26.40 -12.38
C HIS A 10 14.31 26.46 -12.39
N ARG A 11 13.73 27.48 -13.05
CA ARG A 11 12.27 27.64 -13.15
C ARG A 11 11.59 26.49 -13.90
N GLN A 12 12.21 26.03 -15.00
CA GLN A 12 11.69 24.88 -15.74
C GLN A 12 11.83 23.59 -14.94
N SER A 13 12.94 23.43 -14.20
CA SER A 13 13.15 22.32 -13.29
C SER A 13 12.05 22.25 -12.23
N LEU A 14 11.77 23.36 -11.52
CA LEU A 14 10.71 23.44 -10.50
C LEU A 14 9.32 23.13 -11.08
N LYS A 15 8.97 23.66 -12.25
CA LYS A 15 7.68 23.33 -12.91
C LYS A 15 7.51 21.84 -13.20
N ILE A 16 8.59 21.15 -13.56
CA ILE A 16 8.56 19.70 -13.80
C ILE A 16 8.45 18.95 -12.47
N LEU A 17 9.15 19.40 -11.43
CA LEU A 17 9.07 18.83 -10.10
C LEU A 17 7.67 18.97 -9.49
N ASP A 18 7.04 20.13 -9.59
CA ASP A 18 5.66 20.34 -9.14
C ASP A 18 4.67 19.36 -9.81
N LYS A 19 4.79 19.17 -11.14
CA LYS A 19 3.94 18.20 -11.87
C LYS A 19 4.23 16.76 -11.44
N ALA A 20 5.49 16.40 -11.29
CA ALA A 20 5.90 15.07 -10.86
C ALA A 20 5.43 14.77 -9.43
N LYS A 21 5.56 15.76 -8.52
CA LYS A 21 5.07 15.67 -7.14
C LYS A 21 3.56 15.45 -7.09
N ALA A 22 2.79 16.25 -7.85
CA ALA A 22 1.34 16.09 -7.92
C ALA A 22 0.94 14.70 -8.41
N LEU A 23 1.62 14.18 -9.43
CA LEU A 23 1.38 12.83 -9.95
C LEU A 23 1.77 11.75 -8.92
N ALA A 24 2.90 11.92 -8.24
CA ALA A 24 3.34 10.99 -7.19
C ALA A 24 2.33 10.94 -6.03
N LEU A 25 1.85 12.07 -5.55
CA LEU A 25 0.85 12.16 -4.49
C LEU A 25 -0.49 11.56 -4.93
N HIS A 26 -0.92 11.81 -6.17
CA HIS A 26 -2.14 11.22 -6.72
C HIS A 26 -2.11 9.68 -6.75
N ASN A 27 -0.93 9.10 -6.97
CA ASN A 27 -0.73 7.65 -7.00
C ASN A 27 -0.24 7.08 -5.66
N PHE A 28 -0.31 7.84 -4.58
CA PHE A 28 0.16 7.45 -3.23
C PHE A 28 1.64 7.05 -3.17
N GLU A 29 2.46 7.61 -4.08
CA GLU A 29 3.91 7.41 -4.12
C GLU A 29 4.63 8.41 -3.19
N ASN A 30 4.34 8.33 -1.88
CA ASN A 30 4.81 9.28 -0.87
C ASN A 30 6.34 9.37 -0.80
N ASN A 31 7.05 8.25 -1.01
CA ASN A 31 8.52 8.26 -1.00
C ASN A 31 9.07 9.07 -2.19
N LEU A 32 8.49 8.88 -3.38
CA LEU A 32 8.87 9.65 -4.56
C LEU A 32 8.54 11.14 -4.38
N ALA A 33 7.37 11.46 -3.83
CA ALA A 33 7.00 12.83 -3.50
C ALA A 33 7.98 13.46 -2.50
N TYR A 34 8.42 12.71 -1.50
CA TYR A 34 9.44 13.15 -0.55
C TYR A 34 10.77 13.44 -1.23
N GLU A 35 11.28 12.56 -2.09
CA GLU A 35 12.51 12.77 -2.85
C GLU A 35 12.44 14.02 -3.75
N ILE A 36 11.27 14.26 -4.35
CA ILE A 36 11.03 15.45 -5.16
C ILE A 36 11.12 16.72 -4.30
N ILE A 37 10.51 16.72 -3.11
CA ILE A 37 10.58 17.86 -2.19
C ILE A 37 12.01 18.12 -1.74
N GLU A 38 12.80 17.09 -1.46
CA GLU A 38 14.21 17.27 -1.09
C GLU A 38 15.01 17.94 -2.23
N LEU A 39 14.72 17.60 -3.48
CA LEU A 39 15.33 18.29 -4.64
C LEU A 39 14.81 19.74 -4.78
N GLU A 40 13.52 20.00 -4.54
CA GLU A 40 12.96 21.35 -4.51
C GLU A 40 13.66 22.21 -3.46
N LYS A 41 13.88 21.69 -2.25
CA LYS A 41 14.62 22.40 -1.18
C LYS A 41 16.06 22.76 -1.59
N VAL A 42 16.77 21.85 -2.28
CA VAL A 42 18.11 22.14 -2.79
C VAL A 42 18.09 23.30 -3.77
N ILE A 43 17.12 23.31 -4.69
CA ILE A 43 16.99 24.40 -5.69
C ILE A 43 16.65 25.72 -4.99
N GLU A 44 15.67 25.72 -4.08
CA GLU A 44 15.24 26.92 -3.36
C GLU A 44 16.36 27.48 -2.45
N SER A 45 17.17 26.63 -1.82
CA SER A 45 18.26 27.07 -0.95
C SER A 45 19.41 27.73 -1.70
N GLN A 46 19.65 27.31 -2.94
CA GLN A 46 20.78 27.82 -3.76
C GLN A 46 20.38 29.03 -4.62
N TYR A 47 19.12 29.12 -5.00
CA TYR A 47 18.64 30.08 -6.01
C TYR A 47 17.40 30.81 -5.52
N ILE A 48 17.54 31.64 -4.49
CA ILE A 48 16.50 32.50 -3.89
C ILE A 48 16.02 33.54 -4.91
N THR A 49 15.46 33.12 -6.02
CA THR A 49 15.05 34.04 -7.07
C THR A 49 13.60 34.51 -6.94
N ARG A 50 12.77 33.85 -6.14
CA ARG A 50 11.38 34.21 -5.78
C ARG A 50 10.85 33.32 -4.66
N SER A 51 11.54 33.21 -3.56
CA SER A 51 10.92 32.68 -2.35
C SER A 51 9.77 33.64 -2.01
N LEU A 52 8.57 33.28 -2.42
CA LEU A 52 7.39 33.74 -1.70
C LEU A 52 7.63 33.33 -0.24
N GLU A 53 7.47 34.25 0.69
CA GLU A 53 7.78 34.05 2.12
C GLU A 53 7.24 32.73 2.71
N THR A 54 6.22 32.15 2.10
CA THR A 54 5.57 30.89 2.51
C THR A 54 6.14 29.62 1.88
N ARG A 55 6.90 29.69 0.77
CA ARG A 55 7.33 28.47 0.02
C ARG A 55 8.25 27.58 0.84
N ALA A 56 9.19 28.15 1.57
CA ALA A 56 10.08 27.39 2.44
C ALA A 56 9.31 26.66 3.54
N ASP A 57 8.36 27.34 4.17
CA ASP A 57 7.53 26.76 5.22
C ASP A 57 6.61 25.66 4.68
N ASP A 58 6.10 25.82 3.45
CA ASP A 58 5.29 24.79 2.79
C ASP A 58 6.12 23.54 2.52
N LEU A 59 7.31 23.66 1.94
CA LEU A 59 8.22 22.55 1.69
C LEU A 59 8.64 21.83 2.97
N ILE A 60 8.89 22.58 4.05
CA ILE A 60 9.21 22.01 5.37
C ILE A 60 8.02 21.19 5.90
N ARG A 61 6.81 21.76 5.88
CA ARG A 61 5.60 21.08 6.36
C ARG A 61 5.30 19.80 5.56
N GLU A 62 5.36 19.90 4.22
CA GLU A 62 5.15 18.75 3.32
C GLU A 62 6.19 17.65 3.57
N SER A 63 7.46 18.01 3.67
CA SER A 63 8.56 17.09 3.93
C SER A 63 8.39 16.34 5.25
N ILE A 64 8.06 17.06 6.34
CA ILE A 64 7.82 16.43 7.65
C ILE A 64 6.63 15.46 7.59
N LEU A 65 5.55 15.85 6.90
CA LEU A 65 4.38 14.98 6.75
C LEU A 65 4.71 13.71 5.99
N LEU A 66 5.37 13.82 4.84
CA LEU A 66 5.72 12.68 3.99
C LEU A 66 6.76 11.77 4.65
N SER A 67 7.73 12.32 5.37
CA SER A 67 8.69 11.55 6.16
C SER A 67 7.98 10.69 7.21
N LYS A 68 7.02 11.25 7.96
CA LYS A 68 6.22 10.51 8.94
C LYS A 68 5.42 9.37 8.29
N LYS A 69 4.79 9.65 7.13
CA LYS A 69 4.07 8.63 6.34
C LYS A 69 4.99 7.51 5.85
N SER A 70 6.18 7.87 5.34
CA SER A 70 7.18 6.88 4.91
C SER A 70 7.64 5.98 6.04
N VAL A 71 7.89 6.53 7.23
CA VAL A 71 8.24 5.74 8.41
C VAL A 71 7.11 4.80 8.83
N LEU A 72 5.87 5.29 8.84
CA LEU A 72 4.70 4.46 9.18
C LEU A 72 4.52 3.32 8.17
N LEU A 73 4.57 3.64 6.86
CA LEU A 73 4.49 2.67 5.79
C LEU A 73 5.57 1.59 5.90
N SER A 74 6.82 1.99 6.18
CA SER A 74 7.94 1.06 6.39
C SER A 74 7.68 0.12 7.56
N LYS A 75 7.21 0.63 8.70
CA LYS A 75 6.86 -0.21 9.87
C LYS A 75 5.77 -1.22 9.54
N LEU A 76 4.69 -0.79 8.86
CA LEU A 76 3.58 -1.66 8.48
C LEU A 76 4.01 -2.72 7.46
N SER A 77 4.82 -2.35 6.47
CA SER A 77 5.33 -3.29 5.47
C SER A 77 6.27 -4.32 6.09
N ASN A 78 7.15 -3.91 7.00
CA ASN A 78 8.04 -4.80 7.74
C ASN A 78 7.26 -5.79 8.61
N LEU A 79 6.26 -5.31 9.38
CA LEU A 79 5.39 -6.17 10.17
C LEU A 79 4.68 -7.20 9.30
N SER A 80 4.09 -6.76 8.17
CA SER A 80 3.41 -7.69 7.26
C SER A 80 4.35 -8.73 6.67
N LEU A 81 5.62 -8.36 6.38
CA LEU A 81 6.64 -9.28 5.88
C LEU A 81 7.09 -10.27 6.96
N GLN A 82 7.27 -9.82 8.19
CA GLN A 82 7.62 -10.69 9.33
C GLN A 82 6.55 -11.75 9.57
N LEU A 83 5.27 -11.34 9.59
CA LEU A 83 4.14 -12.25 9.77
C LEU A 83 4.03 -13.26 8.61
N TYR A 84 4.19 -12.79 7.37
CA TYR A 84 4.23 -13.67 6.20
C TYR A 84 5.38 -14.68 6.30
N SER A 85 6.58 -14.24 6.67
CA SER A 85 7.74 -15.13 6.86
C SER A 85 7.51 -16.14 7.99
N TYR A 86 6.85 -15.73 9.07
CA TYR A 86 6.45 -16.64 10.15
C TYR A 86 5.50 -17.72 9.62
N MET A 87 4.45 -17.31 8.91
CA MET A 87 3.47 -18.23 8.33
C MET A 87 4.12 -19.26 7.41
N LEU A 88 5.07 -18.85 6.55
CA LEU A 88 5.80 -19.75 5.67
C LEU A 88 6.70 -20.75 6.41
N LYS A 89 7.30 -20.34 7.52
CA LYS A 89 8.26 -21.17 8.27
C LYS A 89 7.62 -22.07 9.32
N LYS A 90 6.60 -21.57 10.00
CA LYS A 90 5.99 -22.21 11.17
C LYS A 90 4.56 -22.68 10.93
N GLY A 91 3.84 -22.03 9.98
CA GLY A 91 2.42 -22.26 9.73
C GLY A 91 1.52 -21.63 10.79
N TYR A 92 0.43 -22.29 11.08
CA TYR A 92 -0.53 -21.88 12.12
C TYR A 92 0.03 -22.14 13.53
N VAL A 93 -0.45 -21.37 14.53
CA VAL A 93 -0.19 -21.66 15.96
C VAL A 93 -0.73 -23.04 16.32
N LYS A 94 0.02 -23.77 17.16
CA LYS A 94 -0.28 -25.16 17.53
C LYS A 94 -0.71 -25.34 18.98
N ASN A 95 -0.41 -24.36 19.82
CA ASN A 95 -0.68 -24.38 21.25
C ASN A 95 -0.88 -22.96 21.79
N GLU A 96 -1.32 -22.87 23.05
CA GLU A 96 -1.61 -21.60 23.74
C GLU A 96 -0.36 -20.74 23.96
N GLU A 97 0.82 -21.35 24.13
CA GLU A 97 2.07 -20.61 24.33
C GLU A 97 2.47 -19.89 23.04
N GLU A 98 2.40 -20.59 21.90
CA GLU A 98 2.65 -19.96 20.58
C GLU A 98 1.62 -18.87 20.28
N LEU A 99 0.35 -19.10 20.62
CA LEU A 99 -0.70 -18.09 20.47
C LEU A 99 -0.39 -16.83 21.28
N ALA A 100 -0.10 -16.99 22.56
CA ALA A 100 0.24 -15.87 23.46
C ALA A 100 1.49 -15.11 22.94
N PHE A 101 2.52 -15.84 22.50
CA PHE A 101 3.72 -15.24 21.94
C PHE A 101 3.41 -14.38 20.68
N ILE A 102 2.60 -14.91 19.76
CA ILE A 102 2.24 -14.19 18.53
C ILE A 102 1.37 -12.98 18.86
N GLN A 103 0.43 -13.07 19.78
CA GLN A 103 -0.42 -11.95 20.22
C GLN A 103 0.42 -10.81 20.79
N VAL A 104 1.28 -11.09 21.77
CA VAL A 104 2.18 -10.10 22.37
C VAL A 104 3.13 -9.50 21.34
N SER A 105 3.70 -10.36 20.46
CA SER A 105 4.58 -9.90 19.39
C SER A 105 3.87 -8.96 18.42
N PHE A 106 2.65 -9.27 18.02
CA PHE A 106 1.86 -8.44 17.13
C PHE A 106 1.52 -7.09 17.77
N GLU A 107 0.98 -7.10 18.99
CA GLU A 107 0.62 -5.89 19.75
C GLU A 107 1.81 -4.96 19.97
N ARG A 108 2.99 -5.53 20.23
CA ARG A 108 4.23 -4.75 20.41
C ARG A 108 4.75 -4.13 19.13
N ASN A 109 4.59 -4.82 17.99
CA ASN A 109 5.19 -4.40 16.72
C ASN A 109 4.24 -3.59 15.83
N ILE A 110 2.92 -3.61 16.10
CA ILE A 110 1.99 -2.78 15.37
C ILE A 110 2.25 -1.30 15.71
N PRO A 111 2.55 -0.44 14.72
CA PRO A 111 2.80 0.96 15.01
C PRO A 111 1.50 1.65 15.44
N LYS A 112 1.62 2.68 16.29
CA LYS A 112 0.51 3.57 16.58
C LYS A 112 0.16 4.37 15.32
N TYR A 113 -1.11 4.43 14.99
CA TYR A 113 -1.63 5.15 13.82
C TYR A 113 -2.98 5.80 14.12
N ASP A 114 -3.30 6.80 13.34
CA ASP A 114 -4.63 7.42 13.32
C ASP A 114 -5.36 6.86 12.08
N PRO A 115 -6.47 6.11 12.24
CA PRO A 115 -7.15 5.47 11.12
C PRO A 115 -7.61 6.44 10.03
N ASP A 116 -8.00 7.66 10.41
CA ASP A 116 -8.54 8.66 9.50
C ASP A 116 -7.44 9.35 8.65
N LYS A 117 -6.17 9.19 9.04
CA LYS A 117 -5.01 9.77 8.35
C LYS A 117 -4.25 8.81 7.46
N LEU A 118 -4.65 7.54 7.45
CA LEU A 118 -4.02 6.54 6.61
C LEU A 118 -4.45 6.70 5.16
N ASP A 119 -3.47 6.73 4.26
CA ASP A 119 -3.72 6.67 2.82
C ASP A 119 -3.82 5.22 2.29
N PHE A 120 -3.95 5.08 0.97
CA PHE A 120 -4.12 3.79 0.31
C PHE A 120 -3.03 2.77 0.68
N LYS A 121 -1.74 3.14 0.60
CA LYS A 121 -0.64 2.20 0.85
C LYS A 121 -0.53 1.79 2.31
N GLU A 122 -0.70 2.73 3.22
CA GLU A 122 -0.68 2.46 4.66
C GLU A 122 -1.84 1.54 5.05
N ARG A 123 -3.07 1.81 4.56
CA ARG A 123 -4.23 0.94 4.77
C ARG A 123 -4.03 -0.45 4.15
N LEU A 124 -3.40 -0.53 2.98
CA LEU A 124 -3.09 -1.80 2.32
C LEU A 124 -2.17 -2.68 3.16
N PHE A 125 -1.04 -2.14 3.62
CA PHE A 125 -0.10 -2.91 4.44
C PHE A 125 -0.63 -3.20 5.85
N LEU A 126 -1.45 -2.33 6.41
CA LEU A 126 -2.17 -2.56 7.66
C LEU A 126 -3.12 -3.76 7.52
N ASN A 127 -3.98 -3.77 6.50
CA ASN A 127 -4.88 -4.89 6.23
C ASN A 127 -4.10 -6.18 5.96
N LYS A 128 -2.97 -6.10 5.27
CA LYS A 128 -2.10 -7.24 5.01
C LYS A 128 -1.47 -7.79 6.31
N ALA A 129 -1.04 -6.93 7.22
CA ALA A 129 -0.50 -7.36 8.51
C ALA A 129 -1.57 -8.07 9.36
N TYR A 130 -2.76 -7.49 9.47
CA TYR A 130 -3.88 -8.13 10.17
C TYR A 130 -4.34 -9.43 9.51
N LEU A 131 -4.32 -9.52 8.18
CA LEU A 131 -4.65 -10.74 7.46
C LEU A 131 -3.72 -11.88 7.84
N TRP A 132 -2.40 -11.66 7.78
CA TRP A 132 -1.42 -12.67 8.16
C TRP A 132 -1.50 -13.03 9.63
N TYR A 133 -1.69 -12.04 10.49
CA TYR A 133 -1.92 -12.28 11.91
C TYR A 133 -3.14 -13.20 12.13
N SER A 134 -4.28 -12.86 11.49
CA SER A 134 -5.51 -13.66 11.59
C SER A 134 -5.34 -15.09 11.07
N PHE A 135 -4.62 -15.30 9.95
CA PHE A 135 -4.30 -16.64 9.47
C PHE A 135 -3.46 -17.41 10.49
N ILE A 136 -2.39 -16.83 11.00
CA ILE A 136 -1.48 -17.48 11.97
C ILE A 136 -2.24 -17.97 13.20
N ILE A 137 -3.12 -17.15 13.75
CA ILE A 137 -3.92 -17.50 14.96
C ILE A 137 -5.21 -18.27 14.64
N GLN A 138 -5.44 -18.61 13.37
CA GLN A 138 -6.63 -19.32 12.89
C GLN A 138 -7.96 -18.56 13.13
N ASP A 139 -7.92 -17.22 13.20
CA ASP A 139 -9.11 -16.37 13.16
C ASP A 139 -9.56 -16.19 11.69
N PHE A 140 -10.30 -17.18 11.17
CA PHE A 140 -10.77 -17.15 9.79
C PHE A 140 -11.83 -16.08 9.51
N ILE A 141 -12.54 -15.62 10.53
CA ILE A 141 -13.47 -14.47 10.43
C ILE A 141 -12.65 -13.19 10.26
N GLY A 142 -11.58 -13.03 11.03
CA GLY A 142 -10.61 -11.93 10.87
C GLY A 142 -9.95 -11.95 9.49
N SER A 143 -9.49 -13.11 9.02
CA SER A 143 -8.88 -13.21 7.69
C SER A 143 -9.85 -12.82 6.56
N TYR A 144 -11.12 -13.20 6.63
CA TYR A 144 -12.17 -12.72 5.72
C TYR A 144 -12.36 -11.20 5.83
N ARG A 145 -12.42 -10.66 7.05
CA ARG A 145 -12.60 -9.22 7.29
C ARG A 145 -11.49 -8.40 6.64
N TYR A 146 -10.24 -8.79 6.84
CA TYR A 146 -9.09 -8.03 6.37
C TYR A 146 -8.79 -8.26 4.90
N SER A 147 -9.00 -9.45 4.34
CA SER A 147 -8.93 -9.67 2.90
C SER A 147 -10.00 -8.88 2.14
N ARG A 148 -11.22 -8.80 2.68
CA ARG A 148 -12.29 -7.96 2.13
C ARG A 148 -11.91 -6.48 2.16
N LYS A 149 -11.46 -5.95 3.32
CA LYS A 149 -10.98 -4.56 3.42
C LYS A 149 -9.86 -4.26 2.44
N TRP A 150 -8.96 -5.22 2.21
CA TRP A 150 -7.91 -5.08 1.21
C TRP A 150 -8.50 -4.92 -0.20
N VAL A 151 -9.43 -5.76 -0.62
CA VAL A 151 -10.07 -5.67 -1.94
C VAL A 151 -10.90 -4.40 -2.07
N ASP A 152 -11.64 -4.02 -1.02
CA ASP A 152 -12.47 -2.82 -1.00
C ASP A 152 -11.64 -1.54 -1.22
N LEU A 153 -10.37 -1.47 -0.77
CA LEU A 153 -9.46 -0.36 -1.09
C LEU A 153 -9.27 -0.15 -2.61
N PHE A 154 -9.21 -1.23 -3.39
CA PHE A 154 -9.10 -1.15 -4.83
C PHE A 154 -10.43 -0.83 -5.53
N HIS A 155 -11.55 -0.96 -4.83
CA HIS A 155 -12.85 -0.46 -5.30
C HIS A 155 -13.02 1.03 -4.97
N GLU A 156 -12.50 1.49 -3.82
CA GLU A 156 -12.43 2.91 -3.45
C GLU A 156 -11.48 3.69 -4.38
N HIS A 157 -10.40 3.05 -4.84
CA HIS A 157 -9.34 3.60 -5.70
C HIS A 157 -9.14 2.74 -6.97
N PRO A 158 -10.07 2.78 -7.95
CA PRO A 158 -10.03 1.90 -9.12
C PRO A 158 -8.77 2.05 -9.99
N GLU A 159 -8.17 3.25 -10.03
CA GLU A 159 -6.92 3.54 -10.72
C GLU A 159 -5.77 2.68 -10.20
N MET A 160 -5.77 2.34 -8.90
CA MET A 160 -4.72 1.53 -8.28
C MET A 160 -4.71 0.08 -8.77
N LYS A 161 -5.80 -0.42 -9.37
CA LYS A 161 -5.81 -1.74 -10.04
C LYS A 161 -4.83 -1.80 -11.20
N LYS A 162 -4.63 -0.66 -11.90
CA LYS A 162 -3.66 -0.55 -13.00
C LYS A 162 -2.24 -0.31 -12.50
N VAL A 163 -2.09 0.48 -11.44
CA VAL A 163 -0.78 0.80 -10.83
C VAL A 163 -0.21 -0.40 -10.09
N ASN A 164 -1.04 -1.14 -9.34
CA ASN A 164 -0.64 -2.26 -8.49
C ASN A 164 -1.49 -3.52 -8.73
N PRO A 165 -1.55 -4.08 -9.96
CA PRO A 165 -2.42 -5.20 -10.29
C PRO A 165 -2.10 -6.46 -9.48
N VAL A 166 -0.82 -6.72 -9.18
CA VAL A 166 -0.38 -7.86 -8.37
C VAL A 166 -0.98 -7.82 -6.96
N PHE A 167 -1.02 -6.64 -6.32
CA PHE A 167 -1.63 -6.52 -5.00
C PHE A 167 -3.14 -6.72 -5.05
N TYR A 168 -3.81 -6.22 -6.08
CA TYR A 168 -5.24 -6.47 -6.26
C TYR A 168 -5.55 -7.96 -6.40
N LEU A 169 -4.84 -8.67 -7.28
CA LEU A 169 -5.02 -10.11 -7.51
C LEU A 169 -4.74 -10.94 -6.25
N LYS A 170 -3.68 -10.61 -5.51
CA LYS A 170 -3.41 -11.25 -4.21
C LYS A 170 -4.55 -11.02 -3.21
N GLY A 171 -5.10 -9.80 -3.16
CA GLY A 171 -6.25 -9.49 -2.31
C GLY A 171 -7.47 -10.36 -2.66
N ILE A 172 -7.79 -10.50 -3.95
CA ILE A 172 -8.88 -11.37 -4.43
C ILE A 172 -8.61 -12.83 -4.01
N ASN A 173 -7.38 -13.32 -4.20
CA ASN A 173 -7.01 -14.69 -3.83
C ASN A 173 -7.23 -14.97 -2.34
N TYR A 174 -6.72 -14.10 -1.44
CA TYR A 174 -6.92 -14.26 0.00
C TYR A 174 -8.39 -14.13 0.42
N LEU A 175 -9.16 -13.29 -0.27
CA LEU A 175 -10.59 -13.19 -0.04
C LEU A 175 -11.31 -14.48 -0.41
N LEU A 176 -10.99 -15.08 -1.55
CA LEU A 176 -11.54 -16.34 -1.99
C LEU A 176 -11.14 -17.50 -1.06
N GLU A 177 -9.87 -17.57 -0.65
CA GLU A 177 -9.38 -18.53 0.33
C GLU A 177 -10.14 -18.43 1.65
N SER A 178 -10.30 -17.22 2.19
CA SER A 178 -11.07 -17.00 3.43
C SER A 178 -12.53 -17.40 3.30
N LEU A 179 -13.18 -17.07 2.16
CA LEU A 179 -14.57 -17.44 1.90
C LEU A 179 -14.75 -18.96 1.74
N PHE A 180 -13.76 -19.63 1.14
CA PHE A 180 -13.75 -21.09 0.99
C PHE A 180 -13.63 -21.77 2.36
N ILE A 181 -12.70 -21.35 3.20
CA ILE A 181 -12.52 -21.87 4.57
C ILE A 181 -13.81 -21.68 5.41
N LEU A 182 -14.46 -20.53 5.28
CA LEU A 182 -15.71 -20.23 5.99
C LEU A 182 -16.95 -20.89 5.34
N GLN A 183 -16.81 -21.65 4.26
CA GLN A 183 -17.89 -22.28 3.50
C GLN A 183 -18.95 -21.29 2.97
N HIS A 184 -18.56 -20.02 2.73
CA HIS A 184 -19.43 -18.99 2.18
C HIS A 184 -19.51 -19.07 0.64
N ILE A 185 -20.03 -20.18 0.12
CA ILE A 185 -20.00 -20.52 -1.32
C ILE A 185 -20.71 -19.50 -2.20
N THR A 186 -21.82 -18.93 -1.73
CA THR A 186 -22.56 -17.89 -2.49
C THR A 186 -21.69 -16.65 -2.72
N LYS A 187 -21.09 -16.13 -1.66
CA LYS A 187 -20.18 -14.97 -1.74
C LYS A 187 -18.92 -15.28 -2.55
N PHE A 188 -18.39 -16.50 -2.42
CA PHE A 188 -17.26 -16.98 -3.21
C PHE A 188 -17.56 -16.88 -4.72
N ARG A 189 -18.73 -17.40 -5.16
CA ARG A 189 -19.17 -17.31 -6.57
C ARG A 189 -19.39 -15.86 -7.02
N GLU A 190 -19.94 -15.01 -6.16
CA GLU A 190 -20.12 -13.58 -6.46
C GLU A 190 -18.78 -12.88 -6.72
N VAL A 191 -17.75 -13.13 -5.91
CA VAL A 191 -16.41 -12.57 -6.10
C VAL A 191 -15.80 -13.02 -7.43
N ILE A 192 -15.86 -14.31 -7.75
CA ILE A 192 -15.38 -14.85 -9.04
C ILE A 192 -16.12 -14.20 -10.22
N ASN A 193 -17.45 -14.14 -10.17
CA ASN A 193 -18.24 -13.55 -11.25
C ASN A 193 -17.95 -12.06 -11.45
N ARG A 194 -17.69 -11.32 -10.37
CA ARG A 194 -17.27 -9.92 -10.45
C ARG A 194 -15.90 -9.81 -11.10
N PHE A 195 -14.94 -10.62 -10.67
CA PHE A 195 -13.59 -10.65 -11.23
C PHE A 195 -13.58 -10.97 -12.73
N LYS A 196 -14.36 -11.97 -13.17
CA LYS A 196 -14.55 -12.28 -14.60
C LYS A 196 -15.03 -11.08 -15.39
N LYS A 197 -16.08 -10.40 -14.90
CA LYS A 197 -16.61 -9.18 -15.53
C LYS A 197 -15.58 -8.04 -15.63
N GLU A 198 -14.68 -7.91 -14.64
CA GLU A 198 -13.61 -6.90 -14.67
C GLU A 198 -12.58 -7.19 -15.76
N ILE A 199 -12.23 -8.47 -15.97
CA ILE A 199 -11.34 -8.90 -17.06
C ILE A 199 -12.01 -8.64 -18.42
N ASP A 200 -13.26 -9.08 -18.59
CA ASP A 200 -14.01 -8.92 -19.85
C ASP A 200 -14.14 -7.44 -20.25
N LYS A 201 -14.31 -6.55 -19.27
CA LYS A 201 -14.38 -5.10 -19.47
C LYS A 201 -13.02 -4.42 -19.65
N LYS A 202 -11.92 -5.17 -19.69
CA LYS A 202 -10.54 -4.64 -19.76
C LYS A 202 -10.20 -3.63 -18.65
N GLN A 203 -10.86 -3.74 -17.51
CA GLN A 203 -10.59 -2.92 -16.33
C GLN A 203 -9.29 -3.33 -15.63
N LEU A 204 -8.88 -4.58 -15.85
CA LEU A 204 -7.63 -5.15 -15.36
C LEU A 204 -6.80 -5.63 -16.56
N THR A 205 -5.58 -5.14 -16.67
CA THR A 205 -4.62 -5.63 -17.66
C THR A 205 -3.86 -6.80 -17.08
N ILE A 206 -4.07 -7.98 -17.64
CA ILE A 206 -3.31 -9.17 -17.28
C ILE A 206 -2.08 -9.21 -18.19
N ASN A 207 -0.90 -9.19 -17.60
CA ASN A 207 0.38 -9.38 -18.27
C ASN A 207 1.06 -10.66 -17.76
N ASP A 208 2.20 -11.01 -18.30
CA ASP A 208 2.92 -12.24 -17.94
C ASP A 208 3.17 -12.37 -16.43
N ASN A 209 3.45 -11.25 -15.74
CA ASN A 209 3.69 -11.23 -14.31
C ASN A 209 2.42 -11.46 -13.46
N THR A 210 1.25 -11.23 -14.02
CA THR A 210 -0.04 -11.37 -13.33
C THR A 210 -0.85 -12.57 -13.82
N ALA A 211 -0.46 -13.18 -14.95
CA ALA A 211 -1.20 -14.28 -15.55
C ALA A 211 -1.32 -15.50 -14.63
N SER A 212 -0.24 -15.85 -13.93
CA SER A 212 -0.25 -16.98 -12.99
C SER A 212 -1.18 -16.73 -11.79
N LEU A 213 -1.22 -15.50 -11.28
CA LEU A 213 -2.12 -15.11 -10.18
C LEU A 213 -3.58 -15.08 -10.64
N ALA A 214 -3.83 -14.61 -11.86
CA ALA A 214 -5.16 -14.59 -12.44
C ALA A 214 -5.68 -16.02 -12.71
N SER A 215 -4.82 -16.93 -13.15
CA SER A 215 -5.19 -18.34 -13.39
C SER A 215 -5.54 -19.10 -12.10
N LEU A 216 -5.04 -18.68 -10.94
CA LEU A 216 -5.43 -19.27 -9.65
C LEU A 216 -6.86 -18.89 -9.22
N ILE A 217 -7.42 -17.83 -9.82
CA ILE A 217 -8.77 -17.32 -9.52
C ILE A 217 -9.81 -17.92 -10.47
N TYR A 218 -9.40 -18.41 -11.65
CA TYR A 218 -10.24 -18.99 -12.69
C TYR A 218 -10.52 -20.46 -12.41
#